data_8e82df7cebd633156ab2e97ba2f0ee3e
#
_entry.id   8e82df7cebd633156ab2e97ba2f0ee3e
#
_cell.length_a   1.000
_cell.length_b   1.000
_cell.length_c   1.000
_cell.angle_alpha   90.00
_cell.angle_beta   90.00
_cell.angle_gamma   90.00
#
_symmetry.space_group_name_H-M   'P 1'
#
loop_
_entity.id
_entity.type
_entity.pdbx_description
1 polymer ?
#
loop_
_entity_poly.entity_id
_entity_poly.type
_entity_poly.pdbx_seq_one_letter_code
_entity_poly.pdbx_strand_id
1 'polypeptide(L)'
;MNIYTFKLTKKHIVRAILAVAALVALLILLLPGREAQETGVSVTIKEPADCAEYLLQLGYETDSTTTETRTVQIPKTFDAVYETYNQMQKECGFDLQKYAGKKVELTTFRVTNWPDEEEVLADVLVYKKKVIGGAIYTAAVDGFMKGLSPIEQK
;
A
#
# COMPACT_ATOMS: atom_id res chain seq x y z
N MET A 1 17.81 -60.86 -4.60
CA MET A 1 17.89 -59.50 -4.11
C MET A 1 18.69 -58.70 -5.16
N ASN A 2 17.97 -58.01 -6.07
CA ASN A 2 18.62 -57.30 -7.20
C ASN A 2 18.97 -55.88 -6.78
N ILE A 3 20.28 -55.61 -6.67
CA ILE A 3 20.82 -54.28 -6.35
C ILE A 3 21.00 -53.54 -7.70
N TYR A 4 20.11 -52.63 -8.03
CA TYR A 4 20.28 -51.74 -9.17
C TYR A 4 21.26 -50.62 -8.81
N THR A 5 22.51 -50.72 -9.23
CA THR A 5 23.51 -49.66 -9.15
C THR A 5 23.27 -48.64 -10.27
N PHE A 6 22.71 -47.49 -9.93
CA PHE A 6 22.50 -46.37 -10.87
C PHE A 6 23.83 -45.58 -10.98
N LYS A 7 24.56 -45.75 -12.12
CA LYS A 7 25.73 -44.87 -12.41
C LYS A 7 25.27 -43.50 -12.85
N LEU A 8 25.25 -42.57 -11.93
CA LEU A 8 25.00 -41.15 -12.23
C LEU A 8 26.19 -40.57 -12.99
N THR A 9 26.08 -40.35 -14.28
CA THR A 9 27.05 -39.64 -15.10
C THR A 9 26.88 -38.12 -14.86
N LYS A 10 27.98 -37.34 -14.80
CA LYS A 10 27.96 -35.85 -14.59
C LYS A 10 26.95 -35.15 -15.51
N LYS A 11 26.73 -35.65 -16.73
CA LYS A 11 25.73 -35.13 -17.69
C LYS A 11 24.27 -35.27 -17.19
N HIS A 12 23.94 -36.33 -16.46
CA HIS A 12 22.59 -36.54 -15.90
C HIS A 12 22.35 -35.63 -14.70
N ILE A 13 23.38 -35.37 -13.89
CA ILE A 13 23.31 -34.45 -12.76
C ILE A 13 23.07 -33.01 -13.25
N VAL A 14 23.80 -32.55 -14.28
CA VAL A 14 23.63 -31.22 -14.87
C VAL A 14 22.24 -31.06 -15.48
N ARG A 15 21.71 -32.10 -16.20
CA ARG A 15 20.34 -32.07 -16.75
C ARG A 15 19.28 -32.03 -15.65
N ALA A 16 19.46 -32.74 -14.55
CA ALA A 16 18.55 -32.72 -13.40
C ALA A 16 18.53 -31.35 -12.74
N ILE A 17 19.71 -30.71 -12.54
CA ILE A 17 19.81 -29.35 -11.99
C ILE A 17 19.13 -28.33 -12.89
N LEU A 18 19.33 -28.41 -14.22
CA LEU A 18 18.66 -27.54 -15.18
C LEU A 18 17.14 -27.72 -15.20
N ALA A 19 16.66 -28.98 -15.10
CA ALA A 19 15.23 -29.28 -15.03
C ALA A 19 14.60 -28.73 -13.73
N VAL A 20 15.27 -28.86 -12.59
CA VAL A 20 14.81 -28.29 -11.31
C VAL A 20 14.83 -26.76 -11.36
N ALA A 21 15.86 -26.14 -11.91
CA ALA A 21 15.94 -24.68 -12.07
C ALA A 21 14.83 -24.15 -12.99
N ALA A 22 14.53 -24.85 -14.10
CA ALA A 22 13.42 -24.49 -14.99
C ALA A 22 12.05 -24.66 -14.31
N LEU A 23 11.87 -25.67 -13.47
CA LEU A 23 10.63 -25.92 -12.74
C LEU A 23 10.42 -24.89 -11.63
N VAL A 24 11.48 -24.48 -10.94
CA VAL A 24 11.46 -23.39 -9.96
C VAL A 24 11.16 -22.05 -10.64
N ALA A 25 11.78 -21.75 -11.79
CA ALA A 25 11.49 -20.54 -12.56
C ALA A 25 10.04 -20.52 -13.06
N LEU A 26 9.52 -21.66 -13.53
CA LEU A 26 8.11 -21.80 -13.93
C LEU A 26 7.16 -21.65 -12.74
N LEU A 27 7.52 -22.18 -11.57
CA LEU A 27 6.74 -22.03 -10.35
C LEU A 27 6.70 -20.57 -9.90
N ILE A 28 7.81 -19.83 -9.99
CA ILE A 28 7.88 -18.39 -9.69
C ILE A 28 7.02 -17.60 -10.70
N LEU A 29 6.96 -18.00 -11.95
CA LEU A 29 6.14 -17.36 -12.99
C LEU A 29 4.64 -17.65 -12.83
N LEU A 30 4.29 -18.80 -12.24
CA LEU A 30 2.90 -19.22 -11.97
C LEU A 30 2.40 -18.80 -10.59
N LEU A 31 3.29 -18.39 -9.69
CA LEU A 31 2.86 -17.72 -8.47
C LEU A 31 2.32 -16.34 -8.90
N PRO A 32 1.03 -16.04 -8.66
CA PRO A 32 0.56 -14.67 -8.81
C PRO A 32 1.52 -13.81 -8.00
N GLY A 33 2.08 -12.77 -8.65
CA GLY A 33 3.02 -11.86 -8.01
C GLY A 33 2.47 -11.54 -6.63
N ARG A 34 3.31 -11.65 -5.60
CA ARG A 34 2.99 -11.12 -4.28
C ARG A 34 2.82 -9.61 -4.47
N GLU A 35 1.64 -9.22 -4.92
CA GLU A 35 1.16 -7.88 -4.68
C GLU A 35 1.25 -7.73 -3.16
N ALA A 36 2.01 -6.73 -2.72
CA ALA A 36 2.05 -6.34 -1.32
C ALA A 36 0.60 -6.37 -0.83
N GLN A 37 0.32 -7.06 0.27
CA GLN A 37 -1.03 -7.17 0.82
C GLN A 37 -1.57 -5.76 0.90
N GLU A 38 -2.42 -5.40 -0.07
CA GLU A 38 -3.29 -4.25 0.08
C GLU A 38 -4.04 -4.54 1.39
N THR A 39 -3.89 -3.66 2.36
CA THR A 39 -4.66 -3.70 3.61
C THR A 39 -6.09 -3.98 3.19
N GLY A 40 -6.65 -5.13 3.55
CA GLY A 40 -7.79 -5.81 2.93
C GLY A 40 -9.12 -5.06 2.77
N VAL A 41 -9.07 -3.74 2.66
CA VAL A 41 -10.19 -2.82 2.44
C VAL A 41 -10.11 -2.34 0.99
N SER A 42 -10.86 -2.99 0.10
CA SER A 42 -10.98 -2.60 -1.31
C SER A 42 -12.31 -1.87 -1.53
N VAL A 43 -12.29 -0.55 -1.36
CA VAL A 43 -13.43 0.33 -1.70
C VAL A 43 -13.16 0.96 -3.07
N THR A 44 -14.16 0.96 -3.94
CA THR A 44 -14.10 1.69 -5.21
C THR A 44 -14.58 3.12 -4.98
N ILE A 45 -13.69 4.08 -5.05
CA ILE A 45 -13.97 5.50 -4.82
C ILE A 45 -14.61 6.11 -6.06
N LYS A 46 -15.84 6.56 -5.96
CA LYS A 46 -16.57 7.30 -7.01
C LYS A 46 -16.79 8.74 -6.63
N GLU A 47 -16.97 9.00 -5.33
CA GLU A 47 -17.25 10.30 -4.75
C GLU A 47 -16.51 10.44 -3.40
N PRO A 48 -16.37 11.65 -2.85
CA PRO A 48 -15.68 11.88 -1.56
C PRO A 48 -16.28 11.07 -0.39
N ALA A 49 -17.59 10.80 -0.41
CA ALA A 49 -18.24 9.99 0.61
C ALA A 49 -17.67 8.55 0.69
N ASP A 50 -17.25 7.97 -0.44
CA ASP A 50 -16.62 6.65 -0.46
C ASP A 50 -15.26 6.66 0.26
N CYS A 51 -14.56 7.81 0.27
CA CYS A 51 -13.33 7.98 1.06
C CYS A 51 -13.62 7.97 2.56
N ALA A 52 -14.73 8.59 3.01
CA ALA A 52 -15.16 8.53 4.40
C ALA A 52 -15.51 7.10 4.82
N GLU A 53 -16.19 6.35 3.95
CA GLU A 53 -16.49 4.93 4.19
C GLU A 53 -15.19 4.09 4.28
N TYR A 54 -14.22 4.35 3.40
CA TYR A 54 -12.90 3.73 3.48
C TYR A 54 -12.21 4.00 4.81
N LEU A 55 -12.23 5.26 5.28
CA LEU A 55 -11.66 5.63 6.57
C LEU A 55 -12.41 4.95 7.74
N LEU A 56 -13.74 4.86 7.65
CA LEU A 56 -14.54 4.18 8.67
C LEU A 56 -14.19 2.68 8.76
N GLN A 57 -13.94 2.01 7.64
CA GLN A 57 -13.49 0.61 7.62
C GLN A 57 -12.09 0.42 8.25
N LEU A 58 -11.27 1.46 8.28
CA LEU A 58 -10.01 1.50 9.02
C LEU A 58 -10.20 1.86 10.51
N GLY A 59 -11.43 2.18 10.93
CA GLY A 59 -11.77 2.55 12.30
C GLY A 59 -11.76 4.05 12.58
N TYR A 60 -11.61 4.90 11.55
CA TYR A 60 -11.61 6.37 11.71
C TYR A 60 -13.00 6.93 11.45
N GLU A 61 -13.58 7.59 12.45
CA GLU A 61 -14.81 8.38 12.29
C GLU A 61 -14.44 9.79 11.80
N THR A 62 -15.17 10.29 10.81
CA THR A 62 -14.90 11.57 10.18
C THR A 62 -16.09 12.51 10.22
N ASP A 63 -15.81 13.81 10.31
CA ASP A 63 -16.81 14.85 10.12
C ASP A 63 -16.93 15.20 8.63
N SER A 64 -18.05 14.82 8.02
CA SER A 64 -18.34 15.06 6.60
C SER A 64 -18.53 16.56 6.26
N THR A 65 -18.72 17.42 7.25
CA THR A 65 -18.92 18.88 7.02
C THR A 65 -17.60 19.61 6.75
N THR A 66 -16.45 19.01 7.06
CA THR A 66 -15.11 19.59 6.89
C THR A 66 -14.28 18.95 5.78
N THR A 67 -14.96 18.38 4.78
CA THR A 67 -14.27 17.70 3.68
C THR A 67 -13.76 18.72 2.65
N GLU A 68 -12.48 18.67 2.36
CA GLU A 68 -11.84 19.39 1.25
C GLU A 68 -11.32 18.40 0.23
N THR A 69 -11.68 18.60 -1.05
CA THR A 69 -11.14 17.80 -2.17
C THR A 69 -10.38 18.70 -3.12
N ARG A 70 -9.16 18.32 -3.47
CA ARG A 70 -8.30 19.03 -4.42
C ARG A 70 -7.51 18.07 -5.31
N THR A 71 -7.16 18.53 -6.50
CA THR A 71 -6.24 17.79 -7.37
C THR A 71 -4.81 18.14 -7.02
N VAL A 72 -3.98 17.14 -6.74
CA VAL A 72 -2.54 17.29 -6.49
C VAL A 72 -1.75 16.48 -7.51
N GLN A 73 -0.48 16.82 -7.72
CA GLN A 73 0.40 16.06 -8.59
C GLN A 73 1.45 15.33 -7.75
N ILE A 74 1.55 14.02 -7.92
CA ILE A 74 2.66 13.23 -7.38
C ILE A 74 3.94 13.69 -8.10
N PRO A 75 5.02 14.05 -7.40
CA PRO A 75 6.28 14.47 -8.03
C PRO A 75 6.78 13.45 -9.04
N LYS A 76 7.40 13.92 -10.14
CA LYS A 76 8.03 13.02 -11.11
C LYS A 76 9.28 12.37 -10.55
N THR A 77 10.03 13.12 -9.74
CA THR A 77 11.23 12.69 -9.05
C THR A 77 11.01 12.95 -7.57
N PHE A 78 11.28 11.97 -6.73
CA PHE A 78 11.15 12.10 -5.30
C PHE A 78 12.44 12.69 -4.73
N ASP A 79 12.31 13.74 -3.94
CA ASP A 79 13.37 14.26 -3.09
C ASP A 79 13.39 13.46 -1.76
N ALA A 80 14.33 13.78 -0.88
CA ALA A 80 14.49 13.07 0.38
C ALA A 80 13.24 13.12 1.28
N VAL A 81 12.49 14.23 1.24
CA VAL A 81 11.25 14.39 2.00
C VAL A 81 10.16 13.49 1.44
N TYR A 82 9.98 13.51 0.13
CA TYR A 82 8.95 12.69 -0.51
C TYR A 82 9.30 11.19 -0.49
N GLU A 83 10.58 10.83 -0.51
CA GLU A 83 11.02 9.44 -0.30
C GLU A 83 10.66 8.95 1.11
N THR A 84 10.86 9.78 2.14
CA THR A 84 10.45 9.46 3.52
C THR A 84 8.93 9.28 3.61
N TYR A 85 8.16 10.17 2.98
CA TYR A 85 6.72 10.04 2.89
C TYR A 85 6.30 8.75 2.16
N ASN A 86 6.94 8.43 1.04
CA ASN A 86 6.65 7.20 0.30
C ASN A 86 7.03 5.93 1.08
N GLN A 87 8.08 5.98 1.90
CA GLN A 87 8.43 4.87 2.78
C GLN A 87 7.32 4.60 3.80
N MET A 88 6.78 5.65 4.42
CA MET A 88 5.61 5.53 5.31
C MET A 88 4.39 4.94 4.56
N GLN A 89 4.16 5.32 3.29
CA GLN A 89 3.11 4.73 2.46
C GLN A 89 3.34 3.23 2.21
N LYS A 90 4.59 2.81 1.97
CA LYS A 90 4.94 1.41 1.76
C LYS A 90 4.69 0.54 2.99
N GLU A 91 4.86 1.08 4.18
CA GLU A 91 4.52 0.40 5.44
C GLU A 91 3.02 0.09 5.56
N CYS A 92 2.18 0.90 4.89
CA CYS A 92 0.73 0.71 4.79
C CYS A 92 0.29 -0.05 3.53
N GLY A 93 1.23 -0.60 2.75
CA GLY A 93 0.94 -1.36 1.53
C GLY A 93 0.78 -0.53 0.25
N PHE A 94 0.98 0.80 0.32
CA PHE A 94 0.94 1.69 -0.84
C PHE A 94 2.33 1.98 -1.38
N ASP A 95 2.42 2.38 -2.66
CA ASP A 95 3.67 2.82 -3.26
C ASP A 95 3.41 3.93 -4.28
N LEU A 96 3.65 5.17 -3.84
CA LEU A 96 3.41 6.35 -4.66
C LEU A 96 4.38 6.49 -5.84
N GLN A 97 5.52 5.79 -5.82
CA GLN A 97 6.45 5.76 -6.94
C GLN A 97 5.78 5.26 -8.24
N LYS A 98 4.81 4.34 -8.12
CA LYS A 98 4.01 3.82 -9.25
C LYS A 98 3.16 4.91 -9.92
N TYR A 99 2.94 6.02 -9.23
CA TYR A 99 2.09 7.16 -9.66
C TYR A 99 2.90 8.43 -9.91
N ALA A 100 4.23 8.35 -9.99
CA ALA A 100 5.11 9.49 -10.24
C ALA A 100 4.65 10.31 -11.45
N GLY A 101 4.51 11.64 -11.28
CA GLY A 101 4.04 12.57 -12.28
C GLY A 101 2.52 12.54 -12.57
N LYS A 102 1.74 11.67 -11.92
CA LYS A 102 0.28 11.62 -12.12
C LYS A 102 -0.42 12.70 -11.30
N LYS A 103 -1.53 13.21 -11.86
CA LYS A 103 -2.50 14.02 -11.11
C LYS A 103 -3.46 13.07 -10.42
N VAL A 104 -3.68 13.28 -9.13
CA VAL A 104 -4.51 12.46 -8.25
C VAL A 104 -5.44 13.36 -7.45
N GLU A 105 -6.53 12.81 -6.97
CA GLU A 105 -7.43 13.50 -6.05
C GLU A 105 -6.95 13.28 -4.63
N LEU A 106 -6.88 14.37 -3.86
CA LEU A 106 -6.61 14.37 -2.42
C LEU A 106 -7.87 14.86 -1.72
N THR A 107 -8.44 14.03 -0.87
CA THR A 107 -9.56 14.40 -0.02
C THR A 107 -9.12 14.40 1.43
N THR A 108 -9.34 15.52 2.12
CA THR A 108 -8.97 15.73 3.54
C THR A 108 -10.24 15.70 4.39
N PHE A 109 -10.21 14.94 5.46
CA PHE A 109 -11.28 14.83 6.45
C PHE A 109 -10.77 15.21 7.83
N ARG A 110 -11.65 15.77 8.67
CA ARG A 110 -11.41 15.86 10.11
C ARG A 110 -11.80 14.53 10.76
N VAL A 111 -10.89 13.95 11.53
CA VAL A 111 -11.11 12.72 12.31
C VAL A 111 -11.68 13.13 13.68
N THR A 112 -12.75 12.46 14.13
CA THR A 112 -13.47 12.82 15.35
C THR A 112 -13.25 11.86 16.51
N ASN A 113 -12.71 10.67 16.25
CA ASN A 113 -12.51 9.64 17.26
C ASN A 113 -11.03 9.35 17.60
N TRP A 114 -10.12 10.31 17.32
CA TRP A 114 -8.72 10.16 17.74
C TRP A 114 -8.57 10.50 19.22
N PRO A 115 -7.92 9.62 20.01
CA PRO A 115 -7.76 9.86 21.45
C PRO A 115 -6.78 11.01 21.71
N ASP A 116 -7.11 11.86 22.70
CA ASP A 116 -6.25 12.91 23.26
C ASP A 116 -5.82 14.04 22.31
N GLU A 117 -6.39 14.14 21.08
CA GLU A 117 -6.08 15.18 20.10
C GLU A 117 -7.35 15.76 19.48
N GLU A 118 -7.46 17.10 19.44
CA GLU A 118 -8.67 17.78 18.95
C GLU A 118 -8.69 18.03 17.44
N GLU A 119 -7.53 18.16 16.79
CA GLU A 119 -7.41 18.52 15.38
C GLU A 119 -6.60 17.48 14.60
N VAL A 120 -7.18 16.31 14.42
CA VAL A 120 -6.59 15.26 13.60
C VAL A 120 -7.25 15.26 12.22
N LEU A 121 -6.41 15.25 11.20
CA LEU A 121 -6.82 15.21 9.80
C LEU A 121 -6.42 13.88 9.15
N ALA A 122 -7.24 13.42 8.21
CA ALA A 122 -6.97 12.27 7.39
C ALA A 122 -6.99 12.68 5.91
N ASP A 123 -5.89 12.44 5.23
CA ASP A 123 -5.75 12.60 3.78
C ASP A 123 -5.93 11.26 3.09
N VAL A 124 -6.75 11.22 2.04
CA VAL A 124 -6.93 10.05 1.17
C VAL A 124 -6.54 10.43 -0.26
N LEU A 125 -5.53 9.76 -0.81
CA LEU A 125 -5.09 9.92 -2.19
C LEU A 125 -5.78 8.92 -3.09
N VAL A 126 -6.44 9.40 -4.15
CA VAL A 126 -7.22 8.57 -5.07
C VAL A 126 -6.73 8.76 -6.51
N TYR A 127 -6.52 7.66 -7.21
CA TYR A 127 -6.23 7.63 -8.63
C TYR A 127 -7.09 6.58 -9.33
N LYS A 128 -7.83 7.00 -10.37
CA LYS A 128 -8.73 6.10 -11.14
C LYS A 128 -9.62 5.25 -10.25
N LYS A 129 -10.28 5.88 -9.27
CA LYS A 129 -11.22 5.26 -8.33
C LYS A 129 -10.60 4.27 -7.33
N LYS A 130 -9.28 4.25 -7.19
CA LYS A 130 -8.56 3.44 -6.20
C LYS A 130 -7.84 4.34 -5.20
N VAL A 131 -7.89 3.97 -3.94
CA VAL A 131 -7.01 4.56 -2.92
C VAL A 131 -5.58 4.10 -3.24
N ILE A 132 -4.66 5.07 -3.32
CA ILE A 132 -3.26 4.84 -3.65
C ILE A 132 -2.32 5.25 -2.52
N GLY A 133 -2.85 5.80 -1.44
CA GLY A 133 -2.13 6.26 -0.28
C GLY A 133 -2.96 7.21 0.56
N GLY A 134 -2.36 7.67 1.65
CA GLY A 134 -2.95 8.64 2.54
C GLY A 134 -2.19 8.75 3.85
N ALA A 135 -2.60 9.68 4.70
CA ALA A 135 -1.96 9.89 5.98
C ALA A 135 -2.96 10.39 7.02
N ILE A 136 -2.66 10.11 8.28
CA ILE A 136 -3.29 10.75 9.44
C ILE A 136 -2.26 11.63 10.11
N TYR A 137 -2.64 12.86 10.41
CA TYR A 137 -1.73 13.84 11.00
C TYR A 137 -2.48 14.89 11.80
N THR A 138 -1.73 15.59 12.65
CA THR A 138 -2.20 16.82 13.30
C THR A 138 -1.44 18.03 12.79
N ALA A 139 -2.11 19.16 12.68
CA ALA A 139 -1.51 20.41 12.23
C ALA A 139 -0.68 21.13 13.32
N ALA A 140 -0.57 20.57 14.53
CA ALA A 140 0.23 21.12 15.61
C ALA A 140 1.73 21.12 15.29
N VAL A 141 2.49 22.08 15.86
CA VAL A 141 3.93 22.23 15.64
C VAL A 141 4.73 20.96 16.02
N ASP A 142 4.32 20.31 17.12
CA ASP A 142 4.89 19.03 17.61
C ASP A 142 3.99 17.86 17.23
N GLY A 143 3.26 17.99 16.14
CA GLY A 143 2.29 17.02 15.66
C GLY A 143 2.91 15.73 15.13
N PHE A 144 2.07 14.74 14.93
CA PHE A 144 2.47 13.47 14.30
C PHE A 144 1.97 13.40 12.86
N MET A 145 2.60 12.51 12.07
CA MET A 145 2.09 12.04 10.79
C MET A 145 2.32 10.53 10.70
N LYS A 146 1.28 9.79 10.33
CA LYS A 146 1.31 8.33 10.14
C LYS A 146 0.61 7.98 8.83
N GLY A 147 0.98 6.87 8.22
CA GLY A 147 0.26 6.33 7.06
C GLY A 147 -1.12 5.79 7.47
N LEU A 148 -2.02 5.67 6.49
CA LEU A 148 -3.34 5.10 6.71
C LEU A 148 -3.23 3.58 6.95
N SER A 149 -3.42 3.18 8.20
CA SER A 149 -3.52 1.79 8.65
C SER A 149 -4.72 1.64 9.57
N PRO A 150 -5.27 0.44 9.78
CA PRO A 150 -6.32 0.24 10.77
C PRO A 150 -5.92 0.79 12.14
N ILE A 151 -6.87 1.44 12.80
CA ILE A 151 -6.67 1.90 14.19
C ILE A 151 -6.43 0.68 15.09
N GLU A 152 -5.34 0.67 15.83
CA GLU A 152 -5.14 -0.33 16.88
C GLU A 152 -6.08 0.02 18.04
N GLN A 153 -7.14 -0.76 18.19
CA GLN A 153 -8.01 -0.65 19.37
C GLN A 153 -7.21 -1.17 20.57
N LYS A 154 -6.94 -0.29 21.52
CA LYS A 154 -6.39 -0.64 22.82
C LYS A 154 -7.46 -1.25 23.71
#